data_28ae70ec8c880bbefaf029252bf5a74c
#
_entry.id   28ae70ec8c880bbefaf029252bf5a74c
#
_cell.length_a   1.000
_cell.length_b   1.000
_cell.length_c   1.000
_cell.angle_alpha   90.00
_cell.angle_beta   90.00
_cell.angle_gamma   90.00
#
_symmetry.space_group_name_H-M   'P 1'
#
loop_
_entity.id
_entity.type
_entity.pdbx_description
1 polymer ?
#
loop_
_entity_poly.entity_id
_entity_poly.type
_entity_poly.pdbx_seq_one_letter_code
_entity_poly.pdbx_strand_id
1 'polypeptide(L)'
;DRLRQVAQRTKATVGVLNQFGAHDELLFDGRVMVAEPNGSLTHLNAGWQPGMTVLDWDNKESHAEPDPLDELVHALACGISGYVRKTGHESVVLGLSGGLDSALVATLAAIALGPEAVHGICMPSRYSSSGSLDDARDLAARLGMVHLHEIGIEPIHEALRQSLQPALGEVAGVTDENLQARARGVLVMGLANAQGLLPLATGNKSELAVGYSTLYGDMCGALLPLGD
;
A
#
# COMPACT_ATOMS: atom_id res chain seq x y z
N ASP A 1 19.58 -4.89 -20.08
CA ASP A 1 20.96 -4.82 -20.62
C ASP A 1 21.78 -6.08 -20.35
N ARG A 2 21.73 -6.67 -19.16
CA ARG A 2 22.52 -7.85 -18.82
C ARG A 2 22.16 -9.07 -19.70
N LEU A 3 20.87 -9.27 -19.98
CA LEU A 3 20.39 -10.38 -20.83
C LEU A 3 20.92 -10.24 -22.27
N ARG A 4 20.87 -9.03 -22.84
CA ARG A 4 21.44 -8.74 -24.17
C ARG A 4 22.93 -9.03 -24.23
N GLN A 5 23.70 -8.62 -23.22
CA GLN A 5 25.14 -8.88 -23.15
C GLN A 5 25.46 -10.37 -23.11
N VAL A 6 24.66 -11.16 -22.36
CA VAL A 6 24.85 -12.60 -22.28
C VAL A 6 24.57 -13.22 -23.67
N ALA A 7 23.46 -12.88 -24.32
CA ALA A 7 23.09 -13.41 -25.63
C ALA A 7 24.16 -13.10 -26.70
N GLN A 8 24.65 -11.88 -26.74
CA GLN A 8 25.71 -11.46 -27.68
C GLN A 8 27.04 -12.20 -27.43
N ARG A 9 27.42 -12.34 -26.16
CA ARG A 9 28.69 -12.98 -25.77
C ARG A 9 28.66 -14.49 -26.01
N THR A 10 27.54 -15.14 -25.76
CA THR A 10 27.39 -16.60 -25.95
C THR A 10 27.02 -16.97 -27.38
N LYS A 11 26.64 -15.99 -28.20
CA LYS A 11 26.10 -16.17 -29.56
C LYS A 11 24.90 -17.11 -29.58
N ALA A 12 24.11 -17.09 -28.52
CA ALA A 12 22.91 -17.92 -28.37
C ALA A 12 21.71 -17.05 -27.98
N THR A 13 20.52 -17.49 -28.35
CA THR A 13 19.28 -16.91 -27.82
C THR A 13 19.17 -17.25 -26.33
N VAL A 14 18.90 -16.26 -25.50
CA VAL A 14 18.80 -16.40 -24.04
C VAL A 14 17.43 -15.92 -23.58
N GLY A 15 16.70 -16.81 -22.91
CA GLY A 15 15.42 -16.47 -22.27
C GLY A 15 15.55 -16.34 -20.77
N VAL A 16 14.79 -15.41 -20.19
CA VAL A 16 14.59 -15.28 -18.75
C VAL A 16 13.10 -15.34 -18.48
N LEU A 17 12.73 -16.21 -17.56
CA LEU A 17 11.42 -16.32 -16.97
C LEU A 17 11.53 -15.86 -15.51
N ASN A 18 10.90 -14.73 -15.18
CA ASN A 18 10.83 -14.30 -13.80
C ASN A 18 9.64 -14.95 -13.09
N GLN A 19 9.78 -15.23 -11.79
CA GLN A 19 8.63 -15.66 -11.01
C GLN A 19 7.66 -14.48 -10.82
N PHE A 20 6.41 -14.76 -10.43
CA PHE A 20 5.40 -13.75 -10.15
C PHE A 20 5.04 -13.74 -8.67
N GLY A 21 4.87 -12.53 -8.11
CA GLY A 21 4.29 -12.28 -6.80
C GLY A 21 5.24 -11.65 -5.79
N ALA A 22 4.72 -11.38 -4.60
CA ALA A 22 5.44 -10.83 -3.47
C ALA A 22 6.04 -11.95 -2.60
N HIS A 23 7.32 -11.88 -2.27
CA HIS A 23 8.04 -12.81 -1.41
C HIS A 23 8.90 -12.02 -0.43
N ASP A 24 8.41 -11.90 0.80
CA ASP A 24 8.98 -11.03 1.83
C ASP A 24 9.12 -9.57 1.31
N GLU A 25 10.32 -9.04 1.24
CA GLU A 25 10.64 -7.69 0.75
C GLU A 25 10.81 -7.63 -0.79
N LEU A 26 10.70 -8.78 -1.48
CA LEU A 26 10.93 -8.85 -2.92
C LEU A 26 9.63 -8.98 -3.69
N LEU A 27 9.52 -8.18 -4.75
CA LEU A 27 8.43 -8.24 -5.71
C LEU A 27 8.96 -8.77 -7.05
N PHE A 28 8.26 -9.74 -7.61
CA PHE A 28 8.61 -10.37 -8.88
C PHE A 28 7.50 -10.12 -9.88
N ASP A 29 7.87 -9.56 -11.03
CA ASP A 29 6.95 -9.10 -12.06
C ASP A 29 6.35 -10.20 -12.96
N GLY A 30 6.89 -11.42 -12.92
CA GLY A 30 6.43 -12.52 -13.77
C GLY A 30 6.78 -12.37 -15.25
N ARG A 31 7.67 -11.47 -15.62
CA ARG A 31 8.03 -11.21 -17.01
C ARG A 31 8.81 -12.34 -17.64
N VAL A 32 8.52 -12.53 -18.92
CA VAL A 32 9.29 -13.39 -19.81
C VAL A 32 9.96 -12.53 -20.87
N MET A 33 11.28 -12.61 -20.92
CA MET A 33 12.10 -11.84 -21.88
C MET A 33 13.02 -12.79 -22.64
N VAL A 34 13.19 -12.50 -23.92
CA VAL A 34 14.13 -13.23 -24.80
C VAL A 34 15.06 -12.24 -25.47
N ALA A 35 16.37 -12.45 -25.33
CA ALA A 35 17.39 -11.70 -26.06
C ALA A 35 18.05 -12.58 -27.11
N GLU A 36 18.32 -11.99 -28.27
CA GLU A 36 18.96 -12.65 -29.39
C GLU A 36 20.45 -12.28 -29.53
N PRO A 37 21.25 -13.09 -30.25
CA PRO A 37 22.68 -12.78 -30.46
C PRO A 37 22.94 -11.42 -31.13
N ASN A 38 21.99 -10.90 -31.91
CA ASN A 38 22.06 -9.59 -32.54
C ASN A 38 21.81 -8.42 -31.55
N GLY A 39 21.42 -8.71 -30.29
CA GLY A 39 21.12 -7.73 -29.27
C GLY A 39 19.65 -7.29 -29.22
N SER A 40 18.76 -7.85 -30.07
CA SER A 40 17.33 -7.59 -29.94
C SER A 40 16.79 -8.18 -28.62
N LEU A 41 15.81 -7.51 -28.02
CA LEU A 41 15.12 -7.95 -26.81
C LEU A 41 13.61 -7.95 -27.07
N THR A 42 12.98 -9.06 -26.77
CA THR A 42 11.53 -9.25 -26.89
C THR A 42 10.93 -9.49 -25.52
N HIS A 43 9.91 -8.72 -25.16
CA HIS A 43 9.08 -8.92 -23.97
C HIS A 43 7.86 -9.77 -24.40
N LEU A 44 7.76 -10.98 -23.89
CA LEU A 44 6.73 -11.94 -24.31
C LEU A 44 5.42 -11.82 -23.51
N ASN A 45 5.41 -11.07 -22.43
CA ASN A 45 4.21 -10.73 -21.67
C ASN A 45 4.36 -9.34 -21.04
N ALA A 46 3.23 -8.78 -20.59
CA ALA A 46 3.20 -7.47 -19.93
C ALA A 46 3.73 -7.48 -18.47
N GLY A 47 3.85 -8.67 -17.87
CA GLY A 47 4.19 -8.81 -16.44
C GLY A 47 2.98 -8.60 -15.50
N TRP A 48 3.25 -8.67 -14.21
CA TRP A 48 2.32 -8.43 -13.08
C TRP A 48 1.07 -9.32 -13.05
N GLN A 49 1.10 -10.44 -13.77
CA GLN A 49 0.05 -11.45 -13.76
C GLN A 49 0.66 -12.86 -13.84
N PRO A 50 0.10 -13.83 -13.11
CA PRO A 50 0.47 -15.22 -13.31
C PRO A 50 -0.06 -15.68 -14.68
N GLY A 51 0.72 -16.49 -15.39
CA GLY A 51 0.30 -16.95 -16.69
C GLY A 51 1.27 -17.93 -17.33
N MET A 52 0.90 -18.40 -18.52
CA MET A 52 1.71 -19.22 -19.38
C MET A 52 1.89 -18.50 -20.72
N THR A 53 3.13 -18.38 -21.15
CA THR A 53 3.47 -17.79 -22.44
C THR A 53 4.04 -18.87 -23.37
N VAL A 54 3.46 -19.01 -24.55
CA VAL A 54 3.97 -19.88 -25.60
C VAL A 54 4.87 -19.06 -26.52
N LEU A 55 6.13 -19.47 -26.63
CA LEU A 55 7.10 -18.82 -27.51
C LEU A 55 7.07 -19.45 -28.89
N ASP A 56 6.67 -18.68 -29.89
CA ASP A 56 6.90 -19.00 -31.29
C ASP A 56 8.25 -18.36 -31.70
N TRP A 57 9.22 -19.19 -32.04
CA TRP A 57 10.56 -18.74 -32.40
C TRP A 57 10.61 -17.96 -33.72
N ASP A 58 9.67 -18.22 -34.63
CA ASP A 58 9.63 -17.62 -35.96
C ASP A 58 8.77 -16.35 -36.00
N ASN A 59 7.84 -16.20 -35.04
CA ASN A 59 6.92 -15.07 -34.99
C ASN A 59 6.79 -14.54 -33.53
N LYS A 60 7.73 -13.70 -33.10
CA LYS A 60 7.75 -13.14 -31.77
C LYS A 60 7.06 -11.78 -31.74
N GLU A 61 5.89 -11.74 -31.14
CA GLU A 61 5.27 -10.46 -30.80
C GLU A 61 5.89 -9.92 -29.52
N SER A 62 6.27 -8.63 -29.54
CA SER A 62 6.85 -7.95 -28.38
C SER A 62 5.82 -7.07 -27.72
N HIS A 63 5.63 -7.23 -26.42
CA HIS A 63 4.91 -6.25 -25.61
C HIS A 63 5.75 -4.98 -25.45
N ALA A 64 5.10 -3.82 -25.42
CA ALA A 64 5.76 -2.56 -25.14
C ALA A 64 6.38 -2.56 -23.73
N GLU A 65 7.46 -1.84 -23.56
CA GLU A 65 8.00 -1.55 -22.23
C GLU A 65 6.99 -0.68 -21.48
N PRO A 66 6.59 -1.04 -20.25
CA PRO A 66 5.57 -0.28 -19.52
C PRO A 66 6.08 1.09 -19.09
N ASP A 67 5.15 2.00 -18.88
CA ASP A 67 5.46 3.26 -18.22
C ASP A 67 5.99 3.01 -16.79
N PRO A 68 7.06 3.68 -16.36
CA PRO A 68 7.63 3.48 -15.02
C PRO A 68 6.66 3.73 -13.85
N LEU A 69 5.68 4.64 -14.02
CA LEU A 69 4.66 4.91 -13.00
C LEU A 69 3.63 3.80 -12.94
N ASP A 70 3.18 3.30 -14.10
CA ASP A 70 2.29 2.13 -14.17
C ASP A 70 2.97 0.90 -13.57
N GLU A 71 4.25 0.72 -13.83
CA GLU A 71 5.08 -0.33 -13.23
C GLU A 71 5.07 -0.25 -11.70
N LEU A 72 5.27 0.94 -11.15
CA LEU A 72 5.28 1.18 -9.71
C LEU A 72 3.91 0.87 -9.08
N VAL A 73 2.82 1.32 -9.72
CA VAL A 73 1.45 1.03 -9.25
C VAL A 73 1.19 -0.48 -9.20
N HIS A 74 1.57 -1.20 -10.25
CA HIS A 74 1.41 -2.65 -10.30
C HIS A 74 2.26 -3.38 -9.25
N ALA A 75 3.49 -2.91 -9.03
CA ALA A 75 4.38 -3.46 -8.01
C ALA A 75 3.78 -3.30 -6.61
N LEU A 76 3.33 -2.10 -6.26
CA LEU A 76 2.73 -1.81 -4.96
C LEU A 76 1.42 -2.60 -4.76
N ALA A 77 0.57 -2.68 -5.78
CA ALA A 77 -0.65 -3.48 -5.73
C ALA A 77 -0.35 -4.99 -5.57
N CYS A 78 0.69 -5.49 -6.26
CA CYS A 78 1.16 -6.87 -6.09
C CYS A 78 1.68 -7.12 -4.67
N GLY A 79 2.42 -6.18 -4.09
CA GLY A 79 2.90 -6.23 -2.71
C GLY A 79 1.76 -6.31 -1.71
N ILE A 80 0.78 -5.41 -1.81
CA ILE A 80 -0.40 -5.39 -0.95
C ILE A 80 -1.18 -6.71 -1.07
N SER A 81 -1.58 -7.10 -2.28
CA SER A 81 -2.39 -8.32 -2.48
C SER A 81 -1.65 -9.59 -2.04
N GLY A 82 -0.35 -9.66 -2.29
CA GLY A 82 0.50 -10.77 -1.89
C GLY A 82 0.60 -10.90 -0.37
N TYR A 83 0.85 -9.80 0.34
CA TYR A 83 0.95 -9.79 1.80
C TYR A 83 -0.40 -10.13 2.46
N VAL A 84 -1.49 -9.48 2.04
CA VAL A 84 -2.85 -9.70 2.58
C VAL A 84 -3.24 -11.17 2.47
N ARG A 85 -3.11 -11.76 1.28
CA ARG A 85 -3.51 -13.16 1.04
C ARG A 85 -2.62 -14.17 1.78
N LYS A 86 -1.30 -13.94 1.80
CA LYS A 86 -0.34 -14.84 2.47
C LYS A 86 -0.48 -14.83 4.00
N THR A 87 -0.96 -13.74 4.57
CA THR A 87 -1.27 -13.66 6.01
C THR A 87 -2.67 -14.15 6.36
N GLY A 88 -3.43 -14.66 5.37
CA GLY A 88 -4.75 -15.26 5.57
C GLY A 88 -5.88 -14.25 5.70
N HIS A 89 -5.68 -13.02 5.20
CA HIS A 89 -6.71 -11.99 5.18
C HIS A 89 -7.31 -11.83 3.78
N GLU A 90 -8.53 -11.34 3.71
CA GLU A 90 -9.23 -11.02 2.46
C GLU A 90 -9.50 -9.52 2.31
N SER A 91 -9.50 -8.79 3.42
CA SER A 91 -9.84 -7.38 3.48
C SER A 91 -8.88 -6.60 4.37
N VAL A 92 -8.83 -5.29 4.14
CA VAL A 92 -7.93 -4.37 4.84
C VAL A 92 -8.70 -3.23 5.49
N VAL A 93 -8.10 -2.59 6.50
CA VAL A 93 -8.60 -1.35 7.09
C VAL A 93 -7.49 -0.30 7.15
N LEU A 94 -7.85 0.96 6.87
CA LEU A 94 -6.93 2.09 6.99
C LEU A 94 -7.64 3.35 7.44
N GLY A 95 -6.88 4.24 8.09
CA GLY A 95 -7.37 5.58 8.41
C GLY A 95 -7.46 6.45 7.15
N LEU A 96 -8.60 7.09 6.92
CA LEU A 96 -8.80 8.10 5.89
C LEU A 96 -8.80 9.48 6.53
N SER A 97 -7.72 10.24 6.32
CA SER A 97 -7.53 11.56 6.90
C SER A 97 -8.02 12.71 6.00
N GLY A 98 -8.34 12.43 4.73
CA GLY A 98 -8.50 13.44 3.67
C GLY A 98 -7.15 13.93 3.11
N GLY A 99 -6.02 13.39 3.58
CA GLY A 99 -4.68 13.68 3.06
C GLY A 99 -4.27 12.76 1.90
N LEU A 100 -3.22 13.18 1.18
CA LEU A 100 -2.74 12.51 -0.03
C LEU A 100 -2.29 11.06 0.24
N ASP A 101 -1.51 10.83 1.31
CA ASP A 101 -0.95 9.51 1.58
C ASP A 101 -2.04 8.47 1.88
N SER A 102 -3.02 8.82 2.73
CA SER A 102 -4.15 7.94 3.00
C SER A 102 -5.00 7.68 1.75
N ALA A 103 -5.16 8.68 0.88
CA ALA A 103 -5.85 8.55 -0.40
C ALA A 103 -5.10 7.61 -1.35
N LEU A 104 -3.78 7.73 -1.43
CA LEU A 104 -2.94 6.87 -2.26
C LEU A 104 -2.96 5.42 -1.77
N VAL A 105 -2.80 5.19 -0.45
CA VAL A 105 -2.88 3.83 0.12
C VAL A 105 -4.25 3.20 -0.13
N ALA A 106 -5.36 3.95 0.05
CA ALA A 106 -6.70 3.46 -0.23
C ALA A 106 -6.88 3.09 -1.71
N THR A 107 -6.36 3.92 -2.62
CA THR A 107 -6.41 3.68 -4.07
C THR A 107 -5.63 2.42 -4.45
N LEU A 108 -4.40 2.28 -3.94
CA LEU A 108 -3.57 1.10 -4.18
C LEU A 108 -4.21 -0.18 -3.61
N ALA A 109 -4.81 -0.09 -2.43
CA ALA A 109 -5.53 -1.21 -1.83
C ALA A 109 -6.77 -1.61 -2.66
N ALA A 110 -7.53 -0.63 -3.18
CA ALA A 110 -8.67 -0.88 -4.05
C ALA A 110 -8.26 -1.52 -5.39
N ILE A 111 -7.12 -1.09 -5.97
CA ILE A 111 -6.55 -1.73 -7.17
C ILE A 111 -6.11 -3.18 -6.86
N ALA A 112 -5.51 -3.40 -5.70
CA ALA A 112 -4.94 -4.70 -5.32
C ALA A 112 -5.97 -5.76 -4.95
N LEU A 113 -7.08 -5.36 -4.31
CA LEU A 113 -8.02 -6.28 -3.65
C LEU A 113 -9.46 -6.14 -4.13
N GLY A 114 -9.80 -5.05 -4.81
CA GLY A 114 -11.16 -4.61 -5.07
C GLY A 114 -11.67 -3.65 -3.99
N PRO A 115 -12.51 -2.68 -4.35
CA PRO A 115 -12.97 -1.63 -3.42
C PRO A 115 -13.84 -2.17 -2.28
N GLU A 116 -14.52 -3.29 -2.46
CA GLU A 116 -15.33 -3.97 -1.45
C GLU A 116 -14.51 -4.58 -0.32
N ALA A 117 -13.23 -4.84 -0.56
CA ALA A 117 -12.29 -5.38 0.43
C ALA A 117 -11.59 -4.27 1.23
N VAL A 118 -11.86 -3.00 0.96
CA VAL A 118 -11.18 -1.86 1.59
C VAL A 118 -12.12 -1.17 2.57
N HIS A 119 -11.79 -1.20 3.86
CA HIS A 119 -12.51 -0.51 4.91
C HIS A 119 -11.79 0.80 5.26
N GLY A 120 -12.46 1.93 5.03
CA GLY A 120 -11.99 3.24 5.43
C GLY A 120 -12.52 3.61 6.82
N ILE A 121 -11.70 4.25 7.64
CA ILE A 121 -12.13 4.82 8.91
C ILE A 121 -11.73 6.29 9.00
N CYS A 122 -12.71 7.19 9.00
CA CYS A 122 -12.54 8.61 9.26
C CYS A 122 -12.59 8.85 10.77
N MET A 123 -11.56 9.47 11.31
CA MET A 123 -11.40 9.67 12.76
C MET A 123 -11.20 11.15 13.09
N PRO A 124 -12.25 11.98 12.93
CA PRO A 124 -12.14 13.40 13.16
C PRO A 124 -11.90 13.73 14.63
N SER A 125 -11.16 14.81 14.86
CA SER A 125 -10.98 15.48 16.15
C SER A 125 -11.59 16.89 16.08
N ARG A 126 -11.60 17.61 17.19
CA ARG A 126 -11.97 19.04 17.25
C ARG A 126 -11.13 19.94 16.32
N TYR A 127 -9.97 19.47 15.93
CA TYR A 127 -9.03 20.19 15.04
C TYR A 127 -9.19 19.81 13.56
N SER A 128 -9.98 18.80 13.26
CA SER A 128 -10.19 18.36 11.89
C SER A 128 -11.07 19.34 11.13
N SER A 129 -10.68 19.67 9.89
CA SER A 129 -11.50 20.49 9.01
C SER A 129 -12.70 19.70 8.46
N SER A 130 -13.82 20.38 8.18
CA SER A 130 -14.94 19.76 7.47
C SER A 130 -14.50 19.26 6.08
N GLY A 131 -13.62 20.00 5.40
CA GLY A 131 -13.09 19.64 4.10
C GLY A 131 -12.37 18.29 4.09
N SER A 132 -11.57 17.99 5.12
CA SER A 132 -10.86 16.69 5.20
C SER A 132 -11.83 15.50 5.26
N LEU A 133 -12.94 15.64 5.95
CA LEU A 133 -13.95 14.59 6.02
C LEU A 133 -14.71 14.44 4.70
N ASP A 134 -15.04 15.57 4.05
CA ASP A 134 -15.70 15.57 2.75
C ASP A 134 -14.80 14.99 1.67
N ASP A 135 -13.49 15.30 1.67
CA ASP A 135 -12.51 14.71 0.76
C ASP A 135 -12.40 13.19 0.94
N ALA A 136 -12.40 12.71 2.19
CA ALA A 136 -12.36 11.27 2.47
C ALA A 136 -13.64 10.54 1.98
N ARG A 137 -14.83 11.16 2.15
CA ARG A 137 -16.09 10.62 1.65
C ARG A 137 -16.13 10.60 0.12
N ASP A 138 -15.70 11.68 -0.53
CA ASP A 138 -15.65 11.78 -1.99
C ASP A 138 -14.70 10.73 -2.58
N LEU A 139 -13.52 10.57 -1.98
CA LEU A 139 -12.58 9.52 -2.36
C LEU A 139 -13.20 8.13 -2.25
N ALA A 140 -13.81 7.80 -1.10
CA ALA A 140 -14.44 6.50 -0.90
C ALA A 140 -15.54 6.23 -1.92
N ALA A 141 -16.36 7.23 -2.23
CA ALA A 141 -17.40 7.14 -3.24
C ALA A 141 -16.83 6.94 -4.65
N ARG A 142 -15.79 7.67 -5.03
CA ARG A 142 -15.11 7.53 -6.34
C ARG A 142 -14.43 6.17 -6.51
N LEU A 143 -13.83 5.63 -5.45
CA LEU A 143 -13.24 4.30 -5.47
C LEU A 143 -14.28 3.18 -5.46
N GLY A 144 -15.53 3.47 -5.12
CA GLY A 144 -16.58 2.47 -4.95
C GLY A 144 -16.47 1.67 -3.65
N MET A 145 -15.81 2.22 -2.62
CA MET A 145 -15.70 1.59 -1.31
C MET A 145 -17.07 1.53 -0.64
N VAL A 146 -17.47 0.37 -0.17
CA VAL A 146 -18.76 0.15 0.50
C VAL A 146 -18.68 0.24 2.02
N HIS A 147 -17.47 0.19 2.57
CA HIS A 147 -17.20 0.23 4.00
C HIS A 147 -16.47 1.52 4.39
N LEU A 148 -17.22 2.51 4.83
CA LEU A 148 -16.69 3.75 5.39
C LEU A 148 -17.27 3.96 6.79
N HIS A 149 -16.39 4.02 7.78
CA HIS A 149 -16.72 4.24 9.19
C HIS A 149 -16.32 5.66 9.59
N GLU A 150 -17.16 6.32 10.38
CA GLU A 150 -16.85 7.64 10.96
C GLU A 150 -16.90 7.53 12.47
N ILE A 151 -15.76 7.67 13.13
CA ILE A 151 -15.62 7.54 14.58
C ILE A 151 -14.76 8.69 15.11
N GLY A 152 -15.39 9.66 15.78
CA GLY A 152 -14.67 10.76 16.40
C GLY A 152 -13.75 10.29 17.54
N ILE A 153 -12.53 10.85 17.60
CA ILE A 153 -11.55 10.46 18.65
C ILE A 153 -11.75 11.20 19.97
N GLU A 154 -12.58 12.21 20.01
CA GLU A 154 -12.69 13.14 21.13
C GLU A 154 -12.92 12.46 22.49
N PRO A 155 -13.84 11.50 22.64
CA PRO A 155 -14.06 10.84 23.93
C PRO A 155 -12.84 10.09 24.45
N ILE A 156 -12.12 9.40 23.55
CA ILE A 156 -10.89 8.65 23.91
C ILE A 156 -9.75 9.62 24.23
N HIS A 157 -9.57 10.64 23.39
CA HIS A 157 -8.53 11.63 23.57
C HIS A 157 -8.68 12.38 24.91
N GLU A 158 -9.89 12.81 25.22
CA GLU A 158 -10.16 13.49 26.49
C GLU A 158 -9.96 12.58 27.71
N ALA A 159 -10.37 11.31 27.63
CA ALA A 159 -10.12 10.35 28.69
C ALA A 159 -8.62 10.11 28.94
N LEU A 160 -7.81 10.04 27.88
CA LEU A 160 -6.35 9.92 27.98
C LEU A 160 -5.73 11.18 28.63
N ARG A 161 -6.16 12.38 28.24
CA ARG A 161 -5.72 13.65 28.86
C ARG A 161 -6.02 13.69 30.34
N GLN A 162 -7.26 13.39 30.72
CA GLN A 162 -7.69 13.38 32.13
C GLN A 162 -6.91 12.36 32.97
N SER A 163 -6.62 11.19 32.40
CA SER A 163 -5.84 10.15 33.08
C SER A 163 -4.39 10.56 33.35
N LEU A 164 -3.79 11.36 32.45
CA LEU A 164 -2.41 11.81 32.57
C LEU A 164 -2.25 13.13 33.36
N GLN A 165 -3.31 13.91 33.45
CA GLN A 165 -3.30 15.22 34.13
C GLN A 165 -2.74 15.18 35.54
N PRO A 166 -3.06 14.21 36.43
CA PRO A 166 -2.51 14.16 37.78
C PRO A 166 -0.98 14.02 37.84
N ALA A 167 -0.39 13.40 36.81
CA ALA A 167 1.05 13.17 36.75
C ALA A 167 1.80 14.30 36.02
N LEU A 168 1.17 14.90 34.98
CA LEU A 168 1.83 15.85 34.07
C LEU A 168 1.39 17.30 34.28
N GLY A 169 0.29 17.56 34.99
CA GLY A 169 -0.38 18.87 35.02
C GLY A 169 -1.09 19.12 33.68
N GLU A 170 -0.62 20.08 32.91
CA GLU A 170 -1.17 20.35 31.58
C GLU A 170 -0.64 19.34 30.52
N VAL A 171 -1.54 18.78 29.74
CA VAL A 171 -1.21 17.91 28.58
C VAL A 171 -1.33 18.75 27.31
N ALA A 172 -0.20 19.12 26.72
CA ALA A 172 -0.12 20.01 25.56
C ALA A 172 1.04 19.65 24.61
N GLY A 173 1.09 20.29 23.44
CA GLY A 173 2.15 20.14 22.44
C GLY A 173 2.27 18.71 21.91
N VAL A 174 3.50 18.25 21.69
CA VAL A 174 3.80 16.91 21.12
C VAL A 174 3.13 15.77 21.91
N THR A 175 2.99 15.92 23.23
CA THR A 175 2.30 14.91 24.04
C THR A 175 0.83 14.79 23.62
N ASP A 176 0.14 15.90 23.48
CA ASP A 176 -1.27 15.93 23.08
C ASP A 176 -1.48 15.43 21.63
N GLU A 177 -0.60 15.83 20.71
CA GLU A 177 -0.60 15.35 19.32
C GLU A 177 -0.41 13.83 19.24
N ASN A 178 0.56 13.30 19.97
CA ASN A 178 0.83 11.88 20.04
C ASN A 178 -0.30 11.06 20.70
N LEU A 179 -1.01 11.63 21.66
CA LEU A 179 -2.21 10.99 22.24
C LEU A 179 -3.32 10.87 21.19
N GLN A 180 -3.52 11.89 20.34
CA GLN A 180 -4.49 11.83 19.26
C GLN A 180 -4.13 10.74 18.23
N ALA A 181 -2.85 10.65 17.83
CA ALA A 181 -2.37 9.63 16.92
C ALA A 181 -2.60 8.22 17.50
N ARG A 182 -2.29 8.00 18.79
CA ARG A 182 -2.51 6.72 19.47
C ARG A 182 -3.99 6.38 19.65
N ALA A 183 -4.84 7.36 19.92
CA ALA A 183 -6.29 7.16 19.97
C ALA A 183 -6.83 6.63 18.63
N ARG A 184 -6.33 7.16 17.51
CA ARG A 184 -6.65 6.63 16.16
C ARG A 184 -6.13 5.23 15.96
N GLY A 185 -4.89 4.94 16.36
CA GLY A 185 -4.32 3.59 16.29
C GLY A 185 -5.17 2.56 17.03
N VAL A 186 -5.67 2.89 18.22
CA VAL A 186 -6.57 1.99 18.99
C VAL A 186 -7.86 1.71 18.23
N LEU A 187 -8.47 2.70 17.58
CA LEU A 187 -9.71 2.53 16.82
C LEU A 187 -9.49 1.65 15.58
N VAL A 188 -8.41 1.89 14.82
CA VAL A 188 -8.04 1.07 13.67
C VAL A 188 -7.83 -0.38 14.08
N MET A 189 -7.03 -0.62 15.12
CA MET A 189 -6.75 -1.97 15.63
C MET A 189 -7.98 -2.65 16.21
N GLY A 190 -8.86 -1.89 16.87
CA GLY A 190 -10.12 -2.40 17.39
C GLY A 190 -11.04 -2.92 16.27
N LEU A 191 -11.19 -2.15 15.19
CA LEU A 191 -11.96 -2.54 14.02
C LEU A 191 -11.31 -3.73 13.30
N ALA A 192 -9.99 -3.69 13.10
CA ALA A 192 -9.21 -4.77 12.51
C ALA A 192 -9.44 -6.10 13.23
N ASN A 193 -9.32 -6.12 14.55
CA ASN A 193 -9.51 -7.30 15.37
C ASN A 193 -10.96 -7.81 15.36
N ALA A 194 -11.92 -6.89 15.41
CA ALA A 194 -13.34 -7.25 15.46
C ALA A 194 -13.85 -7.88 14.17
N GLN A 195 -13.29 -7.50 13.03
CA GLN A 195 -13.76 -7.93 11.70
C GLN A 195 -12.74 -8.79 10.93
N GLY A 196 -11.59 -9.12 11.53
CA GLY A 196 -10.56 -9.93 10.87
C GLY A 196 -9.89 -9.22 9.69
N LEU A 197 -9.73 -7.89 9.77
CA LEU A 197 -9.13 -7.07 8.72
C LEU A 197 -7.63 -6.90 8.96
N LEU A 198 -6.85 -6.79 7.88
CA LEU A 198 -5.45 -6.42 7.98
C LEU A 198 -5.31 -4.89 8.03
N PRO A 199 -4.74 -4.30 9.09
CA PRO A 199 -4.55 -2.86 9.14
C PRO A 199 -3.39 -2.41 8.25
N LEU A 200 -3.62 -1.39 7.40
CA LEU A 200 -2.60 -0.71 6.62
C LEU A 200 -2.25 0.62 7.28
N ALA A 201 -0.96 0.88 7.47
CA ALA A 201 -0.47 2.18 7.87
C ALA A 201 -0.29 3.09 6.65
N THR A 202 -0.53 4.38 6.82
CA THR A 202 -0.51 5.37 5.73
C THR A 202 0.68 6.33 5.78
N GLY A 203 1.66 6.08 6.66
CA GLY A 203 2.91 6.81 6.69
C GLY A 203 3.72 6.59 5.41
N ASN A 204 4.65 7.47 5.13
CA ASN A 204 5.50 7.40 3.95
C ASN A 204 6.99 7.33 4.30
N LYS A 205 7.82 6.98 3.31
CA LYS A 205 9.28 6.85 3.43
C LYS A 205 9.94 8.13 3.96
N SER A 206 9.48 9.31 3.54
CA SER A 206 10.06 10.58 3.94
C SER A 206 9.80 10.87 5.43
N GLU A 207 8.60 10.58 5.91
CA GLU A 207 8.25 10.69 7.34
C GLU A 207 9.10 9.76 8.19
N LEU A 208 9.26 8.50 7.77
CA LEU A 208 10.14 7.53 8.45
C LEU A 208 11.60 7.99 8.47
N ALA A 209 12.11 8.52 7.35
CA ALA A 209 13.49 8.94 7.23
C ALA A 209 13.87 10.10 8.16
N VAL A 210 12.92 10.98 8.45
CA VAL A 210 13.12 12.13 9.36
C VAL A 210 12.61 11.89 10.79
N GLY A 211 12.03 10.69 11.06
CA GLY A 211 11.45 10.34 12.35
C GLY A 211 10.15 11.08 12.66
N TYR A 212 9.44 11.59 11.67
CA TYR A 212 8.15 12.23 11.82
C TYR A 212 7.02 11.21 11.84
N SER A 213 6.95 10.46 12.92
CA SER A 213 5.97 9.38 13.10
C SER A 213 5.75 9.11 14.59
N THR A 214 4.57 8.62 14.92
CA THR A 214 4.18 8.29 16.30
C THR A 214 4.10 6.77 16.46
N LEU A 215 5.00 6.22 17.30
CA LEU A 215 4.94 4.80 17.68
C LEU A 215 3.58 4.49 18.31
N TYR A 216 2.97 3.39 17.85
CA TYR A 216 1.63 2.95 18.27
C TYR A 216 0.49 3.93 17.92
N GLY A 217 0.76 4.90 17.05
CA GLY A 217 -0.21 5.86 16.53
C GLY A 217 -0.39 5.70 15.02
N ASP A 218 0.15 6.61 14.22
CA ASP A 218 0.09 6.59 12.76
C ASP A 218 0.89 5.44 12.13
N MET A 219 1.83 4.86 12.88
CA MET A 219 2.54 3.62 12.49
C MET A 219 1.78 2.33 12.81
N CYS A 220 0.54 2.41 13.34
CA CYS A 220 -0.28 1.22 13.57
C CYS A 220 -0.73 0.59 12.25
N GLY A 221 -0.11 -0.50 11.89
CA GLY A 221 -0.42 -1.27 10.70
C GLY A 221 0.47 -2.50 10.57
N ALA A 222 -0.02 -3.51 9.87
CA ALA A 222 0.74 -4.72 9.55
C ALA A 222 1.58 -4.55 8.28
N LEU A 223 1.19 -3.61 7.41
CA LEU A 223 1.88 -3.25 6.18
C LEU A 223 1.85 -1.73 6.02
N LEU A 224 2.97 -1.18 5.55
CA LEU A 224 3.16 0.24 5.25
C LEU A 224 3.49 0.39 3.75
N PRO A 225 2.49 0.52 2.86
CA PRO A 225 2.69 0.48 1.41
C PRO A 225 3.58 1.58 0.84
N LEU A 226 3.67 2.73 1.52
CA LEU A 226 4.50 3.88 1.10
C LEU A 226 5.79 4.00 1.90
N GLY A 227 6.19 2.97 2.63
CA GLY A 227 7.35 2.98 3.53
C GLY A 227 8.69 2.74 2.86
N ASP A 228 8.69 2.30 1.59
CA ASP A 228 9.91 1.98 0.83
C ASP A 228 10.09 2.84 -0.43
#